data_dd3fcb2808ca0a3c83fffad5710bb201
#
_entry.id   dd3fcb2808ca0a3c83fffad5710bb201
#
_cell.length_a   1.000
_cell.length_b   1.000
_cell.length_c   1.000
_cell.angle_alpha   90.00
_cell.angle_beta   90.00
_cell.angle_gamma   90.00
#
_symmetry.space_group_name_H-M   'P 1'
#
loop_
_entity.id
_entity.type
_entity.pdbx_description
1 polymer ?
#
loop_
_entity_poly.entity_id
_entity_poly.type
_entity_poly.pdbx_seq_one_letter_code
_entity_poly.pdbx_strand_id
1 'polypeptide(L)'
;MTYSDAVSDALGLHRRTPAELKAVIAAQRAGTAFLEFRDGEDVQQILELGSGRERFSIGRLAACEVALPWDSEVSRAHALLEQVGGAWTIEDRGSSNGTLVNATRITGPHVLHDGDVLRVGRTQLIFHAAGDDDLRRTTPALDRVVPNPTESQRRVLVELCRPALERGGGAASNREIATALFVSVETVKTHMRALFDAFEVGDVPQYHKRTELVRRALETGLVTPHDLASSG
;
A
#
# COMPACT_ATOMS: atom_id res chain seq x y z
N MET A 1 -7.49 -8.05 15.55
CA MET A 1 -7.78 -6.88 14.71
C MET A 1 -6.48 -6.56 14.00
N THR A 2 -6.30 -6.99 12.75
CA THR A 2 -5.06 -6.81 11.99
C THR A 2 -5.02 -5.39 11.43
N TYR A 3 -3.82 -4.88 11.09
CA TYR A 3 -3.66 -3.57 10.45
C TYR A 3 -4.47 -3.50 9.13
N SER A 4 -4.58 -4.62 8.41
CA SER A 4 -5.43 -4.78 7.23
C SER A 4 -6.92 -4.64 7.59
N ASP A 5 -7.35 -5.21 8.73
CA ASP A 5 -8.73 -5.08 9.20
C ASP A 5 -9.02 -3.63 9.65
N ALA A 6 -8.05 -2.96 10.28
CA ALA A 6 -8.18 -1.56 10.69
C ALA A 6 -8.20 -0.61 9.49
N VAL A 7 -7.41 -0.86 8.44
CA VAL A 7 -7.42 -0.08 7.19
C VAL A 7 -8.70 -0.37 6.40
N SER A 8 -9.12 -1.62 6.32
CA SER A 8 -10.38 -2.02 5.68
C SER A 8 -11.61 -1.51 6.45
N ASP A 9 -11.57 -1.54 7.79
CA ASP A 9 -12.65 -1.05 8.65
C ASP A 9 -12.72 0.49 8.64
N ALA A 10 -11.56 1.16 8.66
CA ALA A 10 -11.47 2.61 8.56
C ALA A 10 -12.01 3.17 7.23
N LEU A 11 -11.89 2.40 6.15
CA LEU A 11 -12.38 2.77 4.80
C LEU A 11 -13.82 2.29 4.55
N GLY A 12 -14.46 1.58 5.48
CA GLY A 12 -15.75 0.98 5.24
C GLY A 12 -15.74 -0.08 4.13
N LEU A 13 -14.57 -0.63 3.79
CA LEU A 13 -14.41 -1.62 2.72
C LEU A 13 -15.24 -2.88 2.96
N HIS A 14 -15.47 -3.24 4.23
CA HIS A 14 -16.38 -4.32 4.61
C HIS A 14 -17.86 -3.96 4.48
N ARG A 15 -18.18 -2.70 4.16
CA ARG A 15 -19.54 -2.17 4.01
C ARG A 15 -19.89 -1.81 2.57
N ARG A 16 -19.06 -2.16 1.59
CA ARG A 16 -19.38 -1.89 0.19
C ARG A 16 -20.64 -2.66 -0.21
N THR A 17 -21.59 -1.95 -0.74
CA THR A 17 -22.76 -2.55 -1.39
C THR A 17 -22.35 -3.18 -2.72
N PRO A 18 -23.13 -4.15 -3.25
CA PRO A 18 -22.88 -4.70 -4.59
C PRO A 18 -22.86 -3.63 -5.70
N ALA A 19 -23.60 -2.53 -5.53
CA ALA A 19 -23.62 -1.40 -6.45
C ALA A 19 -22.30 -0.62 -6.43
N GLU A 20 -21.78 -0.31 -5.24
CA GLU A 20 -20.50 0.36 -5.05
C GLU A 20 -19.34 -0.47 -5.60
N LEU A 21 -19.35 -1.79 -5.37
CA LEU A 21 -18.34 -2.67 -5.94
C LEU A 21 -18.39 -2.67 -7.48
N LYS A 22 -19.59 -2.70 -8.07
CA LYS A 22 -19.74 -2.59 -9.54
C LYS A 22 -19.19 -1.28 -10.08
N ALA A 23 -19.39 -0.16 -9.37
CA ALA A 23 -18.89 1.14 -9.78
C ALA A 23 -17.35 1.17 -9.80
N VAL A 24 -16.69 0.62 -8.78
CA VAL A 24 -15.23 0.49 -8.75
C VAL A 24 -14.71 -0.38 -9.90
N ILE A 25 -15.33 -1.56 -10.12
CA ILE A 25 -14.95 -2.44 -11.24
C ILE A 25 -15.14 -1.74 -12.58
N ALA A 26 -16.20 -0.97 -12.75
CA ALA A 26 -16.44 -0.21 -13.98
C ALA A 26 -15.37 0.86 -14.20
N ALA A 27 -15.01 1.61 -13.16
CA ALA A 27 -13.93 2.61 -13.19
C ALA A 27 -12.57 1.97 -13.50
N GLN A 28 -12.25 0.83 -12.89
CA GLN A 28 -11.03 0.07 -13.20
C GLN A 28 -10.97 -0.37 -14.66
N ARG A 29 -12.11 -0.82 -15.23
CA ARG A 29 -12.21 -1.23 -16.64
C ARG A 29 -12.10 -0.06 -17.61
N ALA A 30 -12.40 1.16 -17.18
CA ALA A 30 -12.23 2.36 -17.99
C ALA A 30 -10.75 2.65 -18.28
N GLY A 31 -9.82 2.06 -17.51
CA GLY A 31 -8.39 2.14 -17.74
C GLY A 31 -7.75 3.48 -17.34
N THR A 32 -8.49 4.36 -16.70
CA THR A 32 -7.98 5.65 -16.16
C THR A 32 -7.74 5.55 -14.68
N ALA A 33 -6.72 6.24 -14.17
CA ALA A 33 -6.53 6.37 -12.73
C ALA A 33 -7.72 7.11 -12.10
N PHE A 34 -8.06 6.78 -10.85
CA PHE A 34 -9.16 7.43 -10.14
C PHE A 34 -8.93 7.45 -8.63
N LEU A 35 -9.63 8.35 -7.96
CA LEU A 35 -9.76 8.37 -6.51
C LEU A 35 -11.12 7.82 -6.12
N GLU A 36 -11.13 6.97 -5.10
CA GLU A 36 -12.34 6.49 -4.43
C GLU A 36 -12.36 7.06 -3.00
N PHE A 37 -13.45 7.66 -2.59
CA PHE A 37 -13.64 8.19 -1.23
C PHE A 37 -15.12 8.24 -0.86
N ARG A 38 -15.42 8.55 0.41
CA ARG A 38 -16.78 8.82 0.87
C ARG A 38 -16.94 10.29 1.17
N ASP A 39 -18.08 10.84 0.79
CA ASP A 39 -18.44 12.22 1.09
C ASP A 39 -19.00 12.38 2.52
N GLY A 40 -19.47 13.58 2.85
CA GLY A 40 -20.03 13.91 4.17
C GLY A 40 -21.33 13.17 4.53
N GLU A 41 -21.97 12.53 3.57
CA GLU A 41 -23.18 11.72 3.74
C GLU A 41 -22.87 10.21 3.68
N ASP A 42 -21.59 9.83 3.74
CA ASP A 42 -21.08 8.46 3.63
C ASP A 42 -21.39 7.80 2.27
N VAL A 43 -21.61 8.60 1.22
CA VAL A 43 -21.83 8.13 -0.15
C VAL A 43 -20.50 7.97 -0.86
N GLN A 44 -20.30 6.80 -1.52
CA GLN A 44 -19.11 6.55 -2.32
C GLN A 44 -19.03 7.52 -3.50
N GLN A 45 -17.87 8.14 -3.64
CA GLN A 45 -17.49 8.99 -4.77
C GLN A 45 -16.35 8.34 -5.53
N ILE A 46 -16.42 8.38 -6.84
CA ILE A 46 -15.33 7.98 -7.75
C ILE A 46 -15.01 9.17 -8.63
N LEU A 47 -13.78 9.66 -8.54
CA LEU A 47 -13.29 10.79 -9.33
C LEU A 47 -12.18 10.31 -10.25
N GLU A 48 -12.43 10.32 -11.54
CA GLU A 48 -11.45 9.94 -12.56
C GLU A 48 -10.33 10.98 -12.65
N LEU A 49 -9.09 10.51 -12.66
CA LEU A 49 -7.89 11.29 -12.86
C LEU A 49 -7.41 11.07 -14.30
N GLY A 50 -7.61 12.05 -15.15
CA GLY A 50 -7.28 11.92 -16.57
C GLY A 50 -8.07 12.90 -17.40
N SER A 51 -8.58 12.50 -18.54
CA SER A 51 -9.35 13.33 -19.44
C SER A 51 -8.60 14.60 -19.91
N GLY A 52 -7.26 14.49 -20.06
CA GLY A 52 -6.41 15.59 -20.49
C GLY A 52 -6.00 16.57 -19.38
N ARG A 53 -6.32 16.26 -18.13
CA ARG A 53 -5.88 17.04 -16.97
C ARG A 53 -4.80 16.28 -16.20
N GLU A 54 -3.67 16.94 -15.99
CA GLU A 54 -2.51 16.37 -15.29
C GLU A 54 -2.39 16.83 -13.82
N ARG A 55 -3.29 17.75 -13.38
CA ARG A 55 -3.26 18.34 -12.05
C ARG A 55 -4.64 18.41 -11.43
N PHE A 56 -4.74 17.97 -10.17
CA PHE A 56 -5.95 18.02 -9.38
C PHE A 56 -5.63 18.59 -7.99
N SER A 57 -6.22 19.73 -7.66
CA SER A 57 -6.14 20.28 -6.32
C SER A 57 -7.12 19.57 -5.38
N ILE A 58 -6.66 19.25 -4.17
CA ILE A 58 -7.48 18.70 -3.09
C ILE A 58 -7.63 19.77 -2.01
N GLY A 59 -8.84 20.03 -1.57
CA GLY A 59 -9.06 21.02 -0.52
C GLY A 59 -10.52 21.23 -0.16
N ARG A 60 -10.75 22.07 0.85
CA ARG A 60 -12.10 22.36 1.34
C ARG A 60 -12.86 23.36 0.46
N LEU A 61 -12.18 24.12 -0.38
CA LEU A 61 -12.84 25.05 -1.29
C LEU A 61 -13.55 24.29 -2.41
N ALA A 62 -14.76 24.73 -2.75
CA ALA A 62 -15.51 24.18 -3.88
C ALA A 62 -14.81 24.42 -5.25
N ALA A 63 -13.81 25.29 -5.29
CA ALA A 63 -13.00 25.53 -6.48
C ALA A 63 -11.90 24.45 -6.69
N CYS A 64 -11.65 23.58 -5.70
CA CYS A 64 -10.75 22.45 -5.85
C CYS A 64 -11.42 21.36 -6.71
N GLU A 65 -10.63 20.68 -7.53
CA GLU A 65 -11.11 19.54 -8.31
C GLU A 65 -11.61 18.41 -7.42
N VAL A 66 -10.91 18.17 -6.30
CA VAL A 66 -11.33 17.25 -5.23
C VAL A 66 -11.77 18.13 -4.06
N ALA A 67 -13.00 18.59 -4.10
CA ALA A 67 -13.55 19.42 -3.04
C ALA A 67 -14.08 18.57 -1.88
N LEU A 68 -13.63 18.86 -0.66
CA LEU A 68 -14.00 18.17 0.58
C LEU A 68 -14.60 19.20 1.57
N PRO A 69 -15.75 19.84 1.24
CA PRO A 69 -16.30 20.96 2.03
C PRO A 69 -16.83 20.55 3.40
N TRP A 70 -17.16 19.28 3.59
CA TRP A 70 -17.68 18.71 4.84
C TRP A 70 -16.59 18.48 5.90
N ASP A 71 -15.33 18.45 5.50
CA ASP A 71 -14.22 18.14 6.42
C ASP A 71 -13.52 19.42 6.87
N SER A 72 -13.79 19.82 8.11
CA SER A 72 -13.20 21.04 8.71
C SER A 72 -11.69 20.94 8.94
N GLU A 73 -11.12 19.73 8.96
CA GLU A 73 -9.68 19.51 9.12
C GLU A 73 -8.92 19.64 7.81
N VAL A 74 -9.63 19.72 6.69
CA VAL A 74 -9.04 19.97 5.37
C VAL A 74 -8.78 21.46 5.18
N SER A 75 -7.55 21.82 4.81
CA SER A 75 -7.20 23.21 4.45
C SER A 75 -7.91 23.65 3.15
N ARG A 76 -8.08 24.97 2.96
CA ARG A 76 -8.74 25.52 1.75
C ARG A 76 -8.11 24.99 0.46
N ALA A 77 -6.78 25.02 0.36
CA ALA A 77 -5.98 24.28 -0.62
C ALA A 77 -5.05 23.39 0.22
N HIS A 78 -5.21 22.07 0.17
CA HIS A 78 -4.56 21.15 1.09
C HIS A 78 -3.41 20.40 0.45
N ALA A 79 -3.68 19.76 -0.67
CA ALA A 79 -2.72 18.95 -1.42
C ALA A 79 -2.92 19.14 -2.92
N LEU A 80 -1.91 18.74 -3.68
CA LEU A 80 -1.92 18.71 -5.14
C LEU A 80 -1.58 17.31 -5.61
N LEU A 81 -2.42 16.75 -6.47
CA LEU A 81 -2.10 15.59 -7.29
C LEU A 81 -1.58 16.07 -8.62
N GLU A 82 -0.49 15.51 -9.10
CA GLU A 82 0.12 15.84 -10.38
C GLU A 82 0.63 14.58 -11.07
N GLN A 83 0.39 14.49 -12.39
CA GLN A 83 0.97 13.43 -13.20
C GLN A 83 2.33 13.89 -13.74
N VAL A 84 3.38 13.18 -13.35
CA VAL A 84 4.76 13.47 -13.74
C VAL A 84 5.38 12.22 -14.36
N GLY A 85 5.76 12.28 -15.63
CA GLY A 85 6.39 11.16 -16.33
C GLY A 85 5.53 9.90 -16.40
N GLY A 86 4.20 10.04 -16.42
CA GLY A 86 3.25 8.94 -16.42
C GLY A 86 2.87 8.43 -15.02
N ALA A 87 3.58 8.81 -13.97
CA ALA A 87 3.26 8.47 -12.59
C ALA A 87 2.46 9.59 -11.92
N TRP A 88 1.52 9.22 -11.05
CA TRP A 88 0.81 10.17 -10.20
C TRP A 88 1.60 10.43 -8.92
N THR A 89 1.70 11.69 -8.55
CA THR A 89 2.33 12.15 -7.31
C THR A 89 1.35 12.97 -6.49
N ILE A 90 1.51 12.97 -5.17
CA ILE A 90 0.80 13.86 -4.25
C ILE A 90 1.80 14.71 -3.48
N GLU A 91 1.50 16.00 -3.33
CA GLU A 91 2.28 16.96 -2.56
C GLU A 91 1.38 17.73 -1.59
N ASP A 92 1.81 17.85 -0.34
CA ASP A 92 1.15 18.73 0.65
C ASP A 92 1.45 20.19 0.34
N ARG A 93 0.44 21.03 0.27
CA ARG A 93 0.56 22.46 -0.08
C ARG A 93 0.64 23.37 1.16
N GLY A 94 1.31 22.92 2.20
CA GLY A 94 1.42 23.63 3.46
C GLY A 94 0.12 23.59 4.28
N SER A 95 -0.52 22.43 4.29
CA SER A 95 -1.76 22.22 5.01
C SER A 95 -1.56 22.29 6.54
N SER A 96 -2.62 22.63 7.27
CA SER A 96 -2.56 22.74 8.74
C SER A 96 -2.32 21.39 9.43
N ASN A 97 -2.92 20.32 8.89
CA ASN A 97 -2.88 18.98 9.52
C ASN A 97 -1.94 18.01 8.81
N GLY A 98 -1.44 18.37 7.63
CA GLY A 98 -0.58 17.53 6.80
C GLY A 98 -1.35 16.47 6.03
N THR A 99 -0.70 15.96 5.01
CA THR A 99 -1.17 14.86 4.16
C THR A 99 -0.45 13.58 4.54
N LEU A 100 -1.18 12.47 4.64
CA LEU A 100 -0.59 11.16 4.90
C LEU A 100 -0.86 10.22 3.72
N VAL A 101 0.12 9.37 3.42
CA VAL A 101 0.00 8.23 2.50
C VAL A 101 0.32 6.97 3.29
N ASN A 102 -0.60 6.00 3.28
CA ASN A 102 -0.49 4.76 4.05
C ASN A 102 -0.11 4.99 5.53
N ALA A 103 -0.80 5.97 6.17
CA ALA A 103 -0.57 6.42 7.54
C ALA A 103 0.78 7.12 7.80
N THR A 104 1.63 7.31 6.79
CA THR A 104 2.89 8.05 6.90
C THR A 104 2.71 9.47 6.39
N ARG A 105 3.09 10.47 7.21
CA ARG A 105 3.03 11.88 6.80
C ARG A 105 4.08 12.16 5.73
N ILE A 106 3.66 12.73 4.60
CA ILE A 106 4.57 13.16 3.54
C ILE A 106 5.16 14.54 3.84
N THR A 107 6.41 14.75 3.45
CA THR A 107 7.14 16.02 3.62
C THR A 107 7.57 16.66 2.30
N GLY A 108 7.17 16.06 1.19
CA GLY A 108 7.45 16.50 -0.19
C GLY A 108 6.63 15.69 -1.16
N PRO A 109 6.86 15.85 -2.48
CA PRO A 109 6.17 15.05 -3.49
C PRO A 109 6.37 13.56 -3.26
N HIS A 110 5.27 12.80 -3.28
CA HIS A 110 5.24 11.36 -3.05
C HIS A 110 4.59 10.66 -4.23
N VAL A 111 5.26 9.66 -4.80
CA VAL A 111 4.73 8.87 -5.92
C VAL A 111 3.66 7.91 -5.41
N LEU A 112 2.51 7.90 -6.06
CA LEU A 112 1.37 7.06 -5.70
C LEU A 112 1.41 5.72 -6.45
N HIS A 113 1.01 4.67 -5.73
CA HIS A 113 0.85 3.32 -6.24
C HIS A 113 -0.61 2.88 -6.10
N ASP A 114 -1.00 1.90 -6.90
CA ASP A 114 -2.36 1.34 -6.82
C ASP A 114 -2.67 0.83 -5.41
N GLY A 115 -3.84 1.23 -4.89
CA GLY A 115 -4.28 0.91 -3.53
C GLY A 115 -3.73 1.82 -2.44
N ASP A 116 -2.93 2.85 -2.75
CA ASP A 116 -2.46 3.79 -1.72
C ASP A 116 -3.64 4.54 -1.07
N VAL A 117 -3.59 4.60 0.26
CA VAL A 117 -4.58 5.31 1.08
C VAL A 117 -4.07 6.69 1.43
N LEU A 118 -4.70 7.70 0.87
CA LEU A 118 -4.42 9.12 1.14
C LEU A 118 -5.32 9.58 2.28
N ARG A 119 -4.76 10.22 3.30
CA ARG A 119 -5.55 10.88 4.34
C ARG A 119 -5.31 12.38 4.31
N VAL A 120 -6.40 13.11 4.09
CA VAL A 120 -6.45 14.58 4.01
C VAL A 120 -7.50 15.05 5.02
N GLY A 121 -7.05 15.60 6.15
CA GLY A 121 -7.92 15.82 7.31
C GLY A 121 -8.42 14.49 7.89
N ARG A 122 -9.73 14.34 8.00
CA ARG A 122 -10.41 13.08 8.39
C ARG A 122 -10.77 12.22 7.19
N THR A 123 -10.82 12.82 6.00
CA THR A 123 -11.23 12.14 4.78
C THR A 123 -10.11 11.22 4.27
N GLN A 124 -10.49 10.00 3.95
CA GLN A 124 -9.60 9.02 3.34
C GLN A 124 -9.99 8.84 1.88
N LEU A 125 -8.98 8.84 1.00
CA LEU A 125 -9.15 8.61 -0.43
C LEU A 125 -8.24 7.44 -0.82
N ILE A 126 -8.76 6.50 -1.59
CA ILE A 126 -7.97 5.41 -2.17
C ILE A 126 -7.60 5.81 -3.58
N PHE A 127 -6.32 5.75 -3.88
CA PHE A 127 -5.83 5.94 -5.23
C PHE A 127 -5.86 4.61 -5.98
N HIS A 128 -6.46 4.60 -7.16
CA HIS A 128 -6.44 3.50 -8.10
C HIS A 128 -5.66 3.93 -9.34
N ALA A 129 -4.60 3.20 -9.66
CA ALA A 129 -3.81 3.46 -10.85
C ALA A 129 -4.60 3.11 -12.12
N ALA A 130 -4.27 3.76 -13.23
CA ALA A 130 -4.81 3.37 -14.53
C ALA A 130 -4.53 1.88 -14.77
N GLY A 131 -5.57 1.14 -15.08
CA GLY A 131 -5.44 -0.25 -15.50
C GLY A 131 -4.84 -0.30 -16.89
N ASP A 132 -3.54 -0.28 -16.99
CA ASP A 132 -2.85 -0.47 -18.23
C ASP A 132 -2.78 -1.95 -18.55
N ASP A 133 -3.82 -2.44 -19.21
CA ASP A 133 -3.82 -3.78 -19.81
C ASP A 133 -2.74 -3.90 -20.92
N ASP A 134 -2.26 -2.76 -21.43
CA ASP A 134 -1.19 -2.69 -22.41
C ASP A 134 0.20 -2.49 -21.77
N LEU A 135 0.30 -1.84 -20.60
CA LEU A 135 1.56 -1.79 -19.84
C LEU A 135 1.87 -3.12 -19.16
N ARG A 136 0.89 -3.97 -18.93
CA ARG A 136 1.13 -5.40 -18.60
C ARG A 136 1.70 -6.17 -19.79
N ARG A 137 1.63 -5.61 -21.01
CA ARG A 137 2.14 -6.25 -22.24
C ARG A 137 3.39 -5.59 -22.82
N THR A 138 3.77 -4.34 -22.46
CA THR A 138 4.85 -3.60 -23.15
C THR A 138 5.81 -2.82 -22.25
N THR A 139 5.57 -2.70 -20.97
CA THR A 139 6.72 -2.57 -20.10
C THR A 139 7.30 -3.98 -20.06
N PRO A 140 8.61 -4.19 -20.41
CA PRO A 140 9.25 -5.33 -19.80
C PRO A 140 8.90 -5.11 -18.34
N ALA A 141 8.16 -6.02 -17.74
CA ALA A 141 8.09 -6.10 -16.33
C ALA A 141 9.53 -5.78 -15.92
N LEU A 142 9.80 -4.62 -15.31
CA LEU A 142 10.76 -4.67 -14.27
C LEU A 142 10.14 -5.76 -13.44
N ASP A 143 10.56 -6.97 -13.84
CA ASP A 143 10.28 -8.18 -13.17
C ASP A 143 10.44 -7.83 -11.69
N ARG A 144 9.35 -7.45 -11.05
CA ARG A 144 9.21 -7.93 -9.71
C ARG A 144 9.06 -9.43 -9.94
N VAL A 145 10.21 -10.02 -10.20
CA VAL A 145 10.40 -11.43 -10.04
C VAL A 145 9.88 -11.65 -8.65
N VAL A 146 8.64 -12.16 -8.57
CA VAL A 146 8.14 -12.64 -7.27
C VAL A 146 9.22 -13.61 -6.88
N PRO A 147 10.05 -13.26 -5.88
CA PRO A 147 11.20 -14.08 -5.58
C PRO A 147 10.69 -15.50 -5.41
N ASN A 148 11.25 -16.44 -6.12
CA ASN A 148 10.89 -17.85 -5.94
C ASN A 148 11.87 -18.44 -4.90
N PRO A 149 11.61 -18.23 -3.60
CA PRO A 149 12.50 -18.71 -2.56
C PRO A 149 12.51 -20.22 -2.58
N THR A 150 13.69 -20.82 -2.40
CA THR A 150 13.79 -22.25 -2.17
C THR A 150 12.94 -22.65 -0.95
N GLU A 151 12.59 -23.92 -0.83
CA GLU A 151 11.77 -24.41 0.28
C GLU A 151 12.35 -24.01 1.65
N SER A 152 13.68 -24.10 1.81
CA SER A 152 14.35 -23.68 3.04
C SER A 152 14.24 -22.17 3.29
N GLN A 153 14.37 -21.36 2.25
CA GLN A 153 14.20 -19.91 2.33
C GLN A 153 12.74 -19.53 2.63
N ARG A 154 11.78 -20.26 2.03
CA ARG A 154 10.35 -20.06 2.31
C ARG A 154 10.03 -20.33 3.78
N ARG A 155 10.52 -21.42 4.35
CA ARG A 155 10.36 -21.72 5.78
C ARG A 155 10.92 -20.63 6.67
N VAL A 156 12.11 -20.10 6.37
CA VAL A 156 12.69 -18.95 7.09
C VAL A 156 11.82 -17.70 6.94
N LEU A 157 11.27 -17.45 5.77
CA LEU A 157 10.41 -16.30 5.49
C LEU A 157 9.06 -16.39 6.26
N VAL A 158 8.46 -17.57 6.32
CA VAL A 158 7.23 -17.82 7.11
C VAL A 158 7.49 -17.53 8.60
N GLU A 159 8.57 -18.09 9.17
CA GLU A 159 8.89 -17.84 10.57
C GLU A 159 9.27 -16.37 10.86
N LEU A 160 9.90 -15.69 9.91
CA LEU A 160 10.17 -14.25 10.00
C LEU A 160 8.87 -13.43 10.11
N CYS A 161 7.85 -13.82 9.34
CA CYS A 161 6.55 -13.12 9.28
C CYS A 161 5.60 -13.53 10.41
N ARG A 162 5.83 -14.66 11.10
CA ARG A 162 4.94 -15.21 12.12
C ARG A 162 4.50 -14.18 13.18
N PRO A 163 5.38 -13.40 13.85
CA PRO A 163 4.94 -12.45 14.86
C PRO A 163 4.05 -11.34 14.28
N ALA A 164 4.28 -10.93 13.03
CA ALA A 164 3.45 -9.92 12.35
C ALA A 164 2.04 -10.46 12.07
N LEU A 165 1.91 -11.73 11.69
CA LEU A 165 0.64 -12.38 11.39
C LEU A 165 -0.16 -12.77 12.63
N GLU A 166 0.51 -13.21 13.71
CA GLU A 166 -0.17 -13.73 14.92
C GLU A 166 -0.52 -12.64 15.93
N ARG A 167 0.33 -11.60 16.07
CA ARG A 167 0.27 -10.65 17.19
C ARG A 167 0.34 -9.19 16.76
N GLY A 168 0.36 -8.89 15.47
CA GLY A 168 0.61 -7.53 14.97
C GLY A 168 2.00 -7.00 15.40
N GLY A 169 2.93 -7.90 15.70
CA GLY A 169 4.29 -7.59 16.14
C GLY A 169 5.24 -7.33 14.97
N GLY A 170 6.51 -7.06 15.30
CA GLY A 170 7.58 -6.91 14.31
C GLY A 170 8.07 -8.25 13.76
N ALA A 171 9.14 -8.20 12.95
CA ALA A 171 9.78 -9.39 12.39
C ALA A 171 10.49 -10.24 13.46
N ALA A 172 10.40 -11.57 13.35
CA ALA A 172 11.09 -12.49 14.25
C ALA A 172 12.63 -12.33 14.20
N SER A 173 13.31 -12.56 15.32
CA SER A 173 14.76 -12.54 15.39
C SER A 173 15.38 -13.80 14.78
N ASN A 174 16.66 -13.75 14.40
CA ASN A 174 17.36 -14.96 13.88
C ASN A 174 17.37 -16.11 14.89
N ARG A 175 17.39 -15.81 16.19
CA ARG A 175 17.36 -16.83 17.25
C ARG A 175 16.01 -17.51 17.33
N GLU A 176 14.92 -16.75 17.26
CA GLU A 176 13.55 -17.28 17.25
C GLU A 176 13.33 -18.18 16.04
N ILE A 177 13.73 -17.72 14.83
CA ILE A 177 13.64 -18.51 13.59
C ILE A 177 14.49 -19.79 13.70
N ALA A 178 15.72 -19.68 14.20
CA ALA A 178 16.62 -20.83 14.36
C ALA A 178 16.03 -21.88 15.31
N THR A 179 15.41 -21.44 16.40
CA THR A 179 14.75 -22.33 17.36
C THR A 179 13.53 -23.00 16.74
N ALA A 180 12.68 -22.24 16.04
CA ALA A 180 11.46 -22.76 15.41
C ALA A 180 11.75 -23.79 14.31
N LEU A 181 12.82 -23.58 13.54
CA LEU A 181 13.18 -24.45 12.42
C LEU A 181 14.22 -25.55 12.77
N PHE A 182 14.69 -25.60 14.03
CA PHE A 182 15.74 -26.52 14.48
C PHE A 182 17.03 -26.45 13.66
N VAL A 183 17.44 -25.22 13.29
CA VAL A 183 18.68 -24.95 12.52
C VAL A 183 19.61 -24.02 13.29
N SER A 184 20.86 -23.87 12.80
CA SER A 184 21.80 -22.90 13.39
C SER A 184 21.41 -21.47 13.05
N VAL A 185 21.76 -20.52 13.94
CA VAL A 185 21.60 -19.07 13.68
C VAL A 185 22.38 -18.65 12.43
N GLU A 186 23.51 -19.30 12.15
CA GLU A 186 24.33 -19.00 10.97
C GLU A 186 23.62 -19.43 9.67
N THR A 187 22.94 -20.57 9.70
CA THR A 187 22.08 -21.01 8.59
C THR A 187 20.97 -19.99 8.31
N VAL A 188 20.30 -19.50 9.37
CA VAL A 188 19.27 -18.45 9.22
C VAL A 188 19.86 -17.19 8.60
N LYS A 189 21.03 -16.72 9.06
CA LYS A 189 21.69 -15.52 8.48
C LYS A 189 22.00 -15.69 6.99
N THR A 190 22.44 -16.87 6.57
CA THR A 190 22.71 -17.19 5.16
C THR A 190 21.43 -17.08 4.32
N HIS A 191 20.33 -17.69 4.79
CA HIS A 191 19.04 -17.58 4.09
C HIS A 191 18.48 -16.15 4.11
N MET A 192 18.63 -15.42 5.22
CA MET A 192 18.19 -14.02 5.32
C MET A 192 18.94 -13.11 4.34
N ARG A 193 20.26 -13.33 4.14
CA ARG A 193 21.02 -12.56 3.14
C ARG A 193 20.49 -12.82 1.74
N ALA A 194 20.31 -14.08 1.36
CA ALA A 194 19.75 -14.45 0.06
C ALA A 194 18.31 -13.89 -0.14
N LEU A 195 17.50 -13.85 0.92
CA LEU A 195 16.17 -13.24 0.88
C LEU A 195 16.24 -11.71 0.70
N PHE A 196 17.16 -11.03 1.39
CA PHE A 196 17.35 -9.58 1.20
C PHE A 196 17.77 -9.25 -0.24
N ASP A 197 18.63 -10.07 -0.84
CA ASP A 197 19.07 -9.92 -2.23
C ASP A 197 17.89 -10.21 -3.19
N ALA A 198 17.17 -11.31 -2.99
CA ALA A 198 16.06 -11.72 -3.84
C ALA A 198 14.87 -10.73 -3.79
N PHE A 199 14.64 -10.11 -2.65
CA PHE A 199 13.59 -9.11 -2.46
C PHE A 199 14.09 -7.67 -2.68
N GLU A 200 15.31 -7.48 -3.17
CA GLU A 200 15.93 -6.18 -3.46
C GLU A 200 15.85 -5.17 -2.29
N VAL A 201 16.00 -5.65 -1.06
CA VAL A 201 15.99 -4.80 0.15
C VAL A 201 17.38 -4.19 0.44
N GLY A 202 18.26 -4.16 -0.57
CA GLY A 202 19.65 -3.67 -0.44
C GLY A 202 19.77 -2.22 0.01
N ASP A 203 18.96 -1.34 -0.55
CA ASP A 203 19.01 0.12 -0.35
C ASP A 203 18.32 0.62 0.91
N VAL A 204 17.70 -0.29 1.68
CA VAL A 204 17.03 0.06 2.95
C VAL A 204 18.04 0.05 4.11
N PRO A 205 18.00 1.03 5.04
CA PRO A 205 18.85 1.01 6.24
C PRO A 205 18.74 -0.30 7.00
N GLN A 206 19.87 -0.78 7.54
CA GLN A 206 20.03 -2.13 8.12
C GLN A 206 18.94 -2.50 9.15
N TYR A 207 18.51 -1.53 9.97
CA TYR A 207 17.49 -1.72 11.00
C TYR A 207 16.05 -1.83 10.44
N HIS A 208 15.82 -1.40 9.20
CA HIS A 208 14.52 -1.52 8.52
C HIS A 208 14.42 -2.71 7.55
N LYS A 209 15.55 -3.33 7.15
CA LYS A 209 15.55 -4.42 6.15
C LYS A 209 14.60 -5.56 6.49
N ARG A 210 14.51 -5.93 7.77
CA ARG A 210 13.63 -7.02 8.19
C ARG A 210 12.15 -6.67 8.07
N THR A 211 11.77 -5.49 8.54
CA THR A 211 10.40 -4.99 8.46
C THR A 211 9.97 -4.85 7.00
N GLU A 212 10.87 -4.35 6.16
CA GLU A 212 10.62 -4.22 4.73
C GLU A 212 10.47 -5.58 4.04
N LEU A 213 11.30 -6.56 4.40
CA LEU A 213 11.17 -7.92 3.88
C LEU A 213 9.83 -8.56 4.28
N VAL A 214 9.41 -8.40 5.54
CA VAL A 214 8.08 -8.87 6.00
C VAL A 214 6.98 -8.22 5.20
N ARG A 215 7.01 -6.89 5.03
CA ARG A 215 6.03 -6.15 4.25
C ARG A 215 5.93 -6.69 2.82
N ARG A 216 7.05 -6.82 2.11
CA ARG A 216 7.08 -7.34 0.73
C ARG A 216 6.63 -8.79 0.62
N ALA A 217 6.98 -9.65 1.58
CA ALA A 217 6.56 -11.05 1.59
C ALA A 217 5.04 -11.20 1.75
N LEU A 218 4.41 -10.35 2.57
CA LEU A 218 2.97 -10.33 2.76
C LEU A 218 2.23 -9.71 1.56
N GLU A 219 2.75 -8.61 1.01
CA GLU A 219 2.17 -7.94 -0.17
C GLU A 219 2.23 -8.80 -1.44
N THR A 220 3.28 -9.57 -1.62
CA THR A 220 3.42 -10.50 -2.76
C THR A 220 2.61 -11.79 -2.59
N GLY A 221 1.97 -11.99 -1.41
CA GLY A 221 1.24 -13.22 -1.11
C GLY A 221 2.11 -14.48 -0.98
N LEU A 222 3.44 -14.32 -0.90
CA LEU A 222 4.38 -15.44 -0.70
C LEU A 222 4.25 -16.05 0.69
N VAL A 223 3.78 -15.28 1.66
CA VAL A 223 3.44 -15.73 3.00
C VAL A 223 2.02 -15.29 3.31
N THR A 224 1.18 -16.25 3.67
CA THR A 224 -0.21 -16.03 4.01
C THR A 224 -0.50 -16.57 5.42
N PRO A 225 -1.61 -16.16 6.08
CA PRO A 225 -2.00 -16.76 7.36
C PRO A 225 -2.19 -18.28 7.31
N HIS A 226 -2.47 -18.84 6.13
CA HIS A 226 -2.62 -20.28 5.93
C HIS A 226 -1.29 -21.03 6.07
N ASP A 227 -0.16 -20.40 5.71
CA ASP A 227 1.17 -21.01 5.82
C ASP A 227 1.58 -21.28 7.28
N LEU A 228 1.00 -20.53 8.24
CA LEU A 228 1.24 -20.74 9.67
C LEU A 228 0.60 -22.03 10.19
N ALA A 229 -0.54 -22.43 9.61
CA ALA A 229 -1.27 -23.63 10.01
C ALA A 229 -0.61 -24.92 9.51
N SER A 230 0.23 -24.82 8.48
CA SER A 230 0.87 -25.98 7.82
C SER A 230 2.26 -26.31 8.38
N SER A 231 2.76 -25.52 9.35
CA SER A 231 4.11 -25.66 9.94
C SER A 231 4.09 -26.25 11.36
N GLY A 232 2.99 -26.93 11.76
CA GLY A 232 2.83 -27.62 13.05
C GLY A 232 3.10 -29.10 12.97
#